data_914c0f5d7244137d8266d99937a66de9
#
_entry.id   914c0f5d7244137d8266d99937a66de9
#
_cell.length_a   1.000
_cell.length_b   1.000
_cell.length_c   1.000
_cell.angle_alpha   90.00
_cell.angle_beta   90.00
_cell.angle_gamma   90.00
#
_symmetry.space_group_name_H-M   'P 1'
#
loop_
_entity.id
_entity.type
_entity.pdbx_description
1 polymer ?
#
loop_
_entity_poly.entity_id
_entity_poly.type
_entity_poly.pdbx_seq_one_letter_code
_entity_poly.pdbx_strand_id
1 'polypeptide(L)'
;VRADTGESVVWQNADLQDEDTINLVMRASSTMPMLMPMAKIDGVPYVDGALGTSGGLLIDAARAAGFTRFLAVLTRPRDYVKGPQKRERAVRRILRNTPKVADAMVARPGIYNAAKQSLIDEAAAGNAYLFFPDEMGVESTELDAEKLRANYAAGQAQVERDWPAMREFLTAKR
;
A
#
# COMPACT_ATOMS: atom_id res chain seq x y z
N VAL A 1 3.04 7.97 7.33
CA VAL A 1 3.31 9.35 6.87
C VAL A 1 3.11 10.32 8.04
N ARG A 2 4.01 11.25 8.23
CA ARG A 2 3.89 12.31 9.24
C ARG A 2 2.72 13.23 8.90
N ALA A 3 1.84 13.45 9.84
CA ALA A 3 0.66 14.27 9.60
C ALA A 3 0.96 15.79 9.60
N ASP A 4 2.06 16.19 10.23
CA ASP A 4 2.50 17.59 10.33
C ASP A 4 3.24 18.08 9.06
N THR A 5 4.12 17.23 8.49
CA THR A 5 4.96 17.58 7.35
C THR A 5 4.52 16.95 6.03
N GLY A 6 3.80 15.82 6.07
CA GLY A 6 3.46 14.99 4.91
C GLY A 6 4.61 14.08 4.47
N GLU A 7 5.69 14.02 5.23
CA GLU A 7 6.87 13.22 4.93
C GLU A 7 6.59 11.73 5.15
N SER A 8 7.04 10.89 4.21
CA SER A 8 7.04 9.44 4.37
C SER A 8 8.20 9.00 5.24
N VAL A 9 7.91 8.26 6.32
CA VAL A 9 8.93 7.64 7.17
C VAL A 9 8.88 6.14 6.98
N VAL A 10 10.03 5.53 6.76
CA VAL A 10 10.20 4.09 6.62
C VAL A 10 10.96 3.60 7.85
N TRP A 11 10.31 2.80 8.69
CA TRP A 11 10.98 2.08 9.76
C TRP A 11 11.53 0.77 9.23
N GLN A 12 12.78 0.51 9.53
CA GLN A 12 13.47 -0.73 9.21
C GLN A 12 13.45 -1.68 10.41
N ASN A 13 13.83 -2.93 10.19
CA ASN A 13 13.84 -3.94 11.24
C ASN A 13 14.71 -3.53 12.45
N ALA A 14 15.79 -2.78 12.21
CA ALA A 14 16.65 -2.26 13.28
C ALA A 14 15.96 -1.21 14.18
N ASP A 15 14.92 -0.55 13.68
CA ASP A 15 14.15 0.47 14.41
C ASP A 15 13.03 -0.15 15.27
N LEU A 16 12.70 -1.42 15.04
CA LEU A 16 11.55 -2.15 15.61
C LEU A 16 12.04 -3.19 16.64
N GLN A 17 12.65 -2.72 17.72
CA GLN A 17 13.38 -3.60 18.63
C GLN A 17 12.53 -4.20 19.76
N ASP A 18 11.36 -3.65 20.03
CA ASP A 18 10.45 -4.11 21.07
C ASP A 18 8.99 -4.17 20.56
N GLU A 19 8.17 -4.94 21.27
CA GLU A 19 6.77 -5.18 20.88
C GLU A 19 5.93 -3.88 20.90
N ASP A 20 6.17 -2.99 21.84
CA ASP A 20 5.42 -1.75 21.95
C ASP A 20 5.70 -0.83 20.77
N THR A 21 6.97 -0.71 20.36
CA THR A 21 7.39 0.04 19.16
C THR A 21 6.78 -0.58 17.91
N ILE A 22 6.82 -1.90 17.75
CA ILE A 22 6.21 -2.60 16.61
C ILE A 22 4.71 -2.29 16.55
N ASN A 23 3.99 -2.47 17.64
CA ASN A 23 2.55 -2.23 17.71
C ASN A 23 2.19 -0.78 17.41
N LEU A 24 2.98 0.17 17.91
CA LEU A 24 2.76 1.59 17.68
C LEU A 24 2.99 1.98 16.23
N VAL A 25 4.06 1.49 15.60
CA VAL A 25 4.38 1.73 14.19
C VAL A 25 3.35 1.06 13.27
N MET A 26 2.93 -0.18 13.56
CA MET A 26 1.87 -0.86 12.82
C MET A 26 0.55 -0.08 12.88
N ARG A 27 0.19 0.39 14.09
CA ARG A 27 -0.99 1.23 14.27
C ARG A 27 -0.88 2.53 13.47
N ALA A 28 0.27 3.21 13.52
CA ALA A 28 0.52 4.43 12.77
C ALA A 28 0.40 4.19 11.25
N SER A 29 1.00 3.09 10.76
CA SER A 29 0.99 2.72 9.34
C SER A 29 -0.39 2.35 8.79
N SER A 30 -1.34 1.97 9.66
CA SER A 30 -2.72 1.62 9.29
C SER A 30 -3.77 2.64 9.76
N THR A 31 -3.35 3.79 10.27
CA THR A 31 -4.26 4.84 10.75
C THR A 31 -4.93 5.56 9.59
N MET A 32 -6.20 5.25 9.33
CA MET A 32 -7.01 5.91 8.30
C MET A 32 -7.46 7.30 8.76
N PRO A 33 -7.06 8.38 8.06
CA PRO A 33 -7.51 9.72 8.40
C PRO A 33 -9.04 9.84 8.42
N MET A 34 -9.57 10.67 9.29
CA MET A 34 -11.00 10.93 9.52
C MET A 34 -11.76 9.77 10.17
N LEU A 35 -11.28 8.54 10.10
CA LEU A 35 -11.94 7.36 10.68
C LEU A 35 -11.30 6.92 12.00
N MET A 36 -10.01 7.17 12.17
CA MET A 36 -9.25 6.75 13.36
C MET A 36 -8.51 7.94 13.97
N PRO A 37 -8.33 7.97 15.30
CA PRO A 37 -7.42 8.90 15.95
C PRO A 37 -5.98 8.68 15.44
N MET A 38 -5.28 9.76 15.10
CA MET A 38 -3.89 9.67 14.65
C MET A 38 -3.00 9.06 15.73
N ALA A 39 -2.22 8.05 15.37
CA ALA A 39 -1.21 7.49 16.25
C ALA A 39 -0.08 8.51 16.44
N LYS A 40 0.51 8.55 17.64
CA LYS A 40 1.66 9.42 17.92
C LYS A 40 2.86 8.57 18.29
N ILE A 41 3.98 8.83 17.63
CA ILE A 41 5.28 8.25 17.94
C ILE A 41 6.18 9.42 18.36
N ASP A 42 6.68 9.42 19.57
CA ASP A 42 7.47 10.50 20.16
C ASP A 42 6.79 11.89 20.06
N GLY A 43 5.47 11.90 20.25
CA GLY A 43 4.65 13.12 20.17
C GLY A 43 4.28 13.56 18.75
N VAL A 44 4.90 12.98 17.72
CA VAL A 44 4.62 13.28 16.30
C VAL A 44 3.42 12.48 15.81
N PRO A 45 2.40 13.12 15.20
CA PRO A 45 1.24 12.41 14.69
C PRO A 45 1.54 11.76 13.33
N TYR A 46 1.03 10.54 13.15
CA TYR A 46 1.18 9.75 11.92
C TYR A 46 -0.17 9.28 11.38
N VAL A 47 -0.18 9.06 10.08
CA VAL A 47 -1.29 8.48 9.31
C VAL A 47 -0.78 7.39 8.39
N ASP A 48 -1.72 6.64 7.79
CA ASP A 48 -1.51 5.49 6.91
C ASP A 48 -0.37 5.71 5.88
N GLY A 49 0.50 4.72 5.77
CA GLY A 49 1.63 4.71 4.83
C GLY A 49 1.20 4.77 3.36
N ALA A 50 -0.04 4.37 3.04
CA ALA A 50 -0.57 4.50 1.69
C ALA A 50 -0.79 5.95 1.22
N LEU A 51 -0.62 6.94 2.10
CA LEU A 51 -0.60 8.36 1.75
C LEU A 51 0.80 8.85 1.36
N GLY A 52 1.81 8.00 1.43
CA GLY A 52 3.21 8.33 1.09
C GLY A 52 3.53 8.25 -0.40
N THR A 53 4.82 8.32 -0.70
CA THR A 53 5.39 8.51 -2.04
C THR A 53 5.04 7.43 -3.05
N SER A 54 4.78 6.18 -2.61
CA SER A 54 4.41 5.06 -3.49
C SER A 54 2.93 4.69 -3.42
N GLY A 55 2.09 5.48 -2.75
CA GLY A 55 0.65 5.22 -2.64
C GLY A 55 0.29 3.90 -1.93
N GLY A 56 1.24 3.31 -1.18
CA GLY A 56 1.13 2.05 -0.46
C GLY A 56 1.78 0.84 -1.14
N LEU A 57 2.44 1.01 -2.29
CA LEU A 57 3.11 -0.09 -3.02
C LEU A 57 4.59 -0.25 -2.64
N LEU A 58 5.17 0.64 -1.85
CA LEU A 58 6.53 0.62 -1.27
C LEU A 58 7.68 0.45 -2.27
N ILE A 59 7.45 0.57 -3.57
CA ILE A 59 8.50 0.38 -4.60
C ILE A 59 9.66 1.37 -4.44
N ASP A 60 9.38 2.61 -4.06
CA ASP A 60 10.41 3.63 -3.87
C ASP A 60 11.31 3.30 -2.67
N ALA A 61 10.73 2.81 -1.57
CA ALA A 61 11.48 2.36 -0.41
C ALA A 61 12.36 1.15 -0.73
N ALA A 62 11.84 0.19 -1.51
CA ALA A 62 12.62 -0.97 -1.94
C ALA A 62 13.80 -0.56 -2.85
N ARG A 63 13.57 0.35 -3.80
CA ARG A 63 14.66 0.89 -4.65
C ARG A 63 15.70 1.66 -3.83
N ALA A 64 15.27 2.48 -2.89
CA ALA A 64 16.18 3.22 -2.00
C ALA A 64 17.04 2.28 -1.13
N ALA A 65 16.50 1.09 -0.79
CA ALA A 65 17.23 0.04 -0.10
C ALA A 65 18.15 -0.80 -1.03
N GLY A 66 18.23 -0.47 -2.32
CA GLY A 66 19.13 -1.11 -3.30
C GLY A 66 18.54 -2.35 -3.98
N PHE A 67 17.26 -2.68 -3.76
CA PHE A 67 16.63 -3.79 -4.46
C PHE A 67 16.33 -3.45 -5.91
N THR A 68 16.66 -4.39 -6.82
CA THR A 68 16.48 -4.25 -8.27
C THR A 68 15.52 -5.28 -8.85
N ARG A 69 15.06 -6.24 -8.04
CA ARG A 69 14.07 -7.25 -8.43
C ARG A 69 12.90 -7.24 -7.45
N PHE A 70 11.70 -7.31 -7.99
CA PHE A 70 10.49 -7.13 -7.20
C PHE A 70 9.48 -8.26 -7.44
N LEU A 71 8.99 -8.84 -6.36
CA LEU A 71 7.75 -9.61 -6.36
C LEU A 71 6.67 -8.73 -5.74
N ALA A 72 5.73 -8.27 -6.54
CA ALA A 72 4.62 -7.45 -6.05
C ALA A 72 3.31 -8.24 -6.10
N VAL A 73 2.71 -8.43 -4.92
CA VAL A 73 1.38 -9.01 -4.77
C VAL A 73 0.40 -7.87 -4.56
N LEU A 74 -0.44 -7.64 -5.57
CA LEU A 74 -1.41 -6.55 -5.55
C LEU A 74 -2.79 -7.06 -5.15
N THR A 75 -3.58 -6.18 -4.55
CA THR A 75 -4.93 -6.49 -4.03
C THR A 75 -6.04 -5.96 -4.94
N ARG A 76 -5.71 -5.48 -6.12
CA ARG A 76 -6.67 -5.01 -7.14
C ARG A 76 -6.31 -5.62 -8.48
N PRO A 77 -7.29 -5.91 -9.35
CA PRO A 77 -7.05 -6.41 -10.70
C PRO A 77 -6.12 -5.50 -11.52
N ARG A 78 -5.54 -6.06 -12.57
CA ARG A 78 -4.53 -5.37 -13.40
C ARG A 78 -5.06 -4.08 -14.03
N ASP A 79 -6.29 -4.08 -14.47
CA ASP A 79 -6.98 -2.95 -15.14
C ASP A 79 -7.51 -1.90 -14.16
N TYR A 80 -7.50 -2.18 -12.85
CA TYR A 80 -7.97 -1.22 -11.86
C TYR A 80 -7.17 0.08 -11.92
N VAL A 81 -7.88 1.20 -12.08
CA VAL A 81 -7.36 2.55 -11.98
C VAL A 81 -8.02 3.25 -10.80
N LYS A 82 -7.22 3.75 -9.89
CA LYS A 82 -7.73 4.49 -8.74
C LYS A 82 -8.28 5.84 -9.20
N GLY A 83 -9.58 6.03 -9.06
CA GLY A 83 -10.25 7.27 -9.43
C GLY A 83 -9.87 8.45 -8.51
N PRO A 84 -10.10 9.70 -8.95
CA PRO A 84 -9.76 10.89 -8.19
C PRO A 84 -10.47 10.94 -6.84
N GLN A 85 -9.88 11.66 -5.88
CA GLN A 85 -10.47 11.86 -4.56
C GLN A 85 -11.83 12.54 -4.68
N LYS A 86 -12.87 11.82 -4.28
CA LYS A 86 -14.24 12.38 -4.24
C LYS A 86 -14.34 13.39 -3.09
N ARG A 87 -15.12 14.45 -3.31
CA ARG A 87 -15.42 15.48 -2.29
C ARG A 87 -14.17 16.15 -1.69
N GLU A 88 -13.19 16.49 -2.52
CA GLU A 88 -11.94 17.14 -2.11
C GLU A 88 -12.15 18.33 -1.16
N ARG A 89 -13.10 19.22 -1.47
CA ARG A 89 -13.41 20.38 -0.62
C ARG A 89 -13.84 19.97 0.80
N ALA A 90 -14.60 18.89 0.93
CA ALA A 90 -15.02 18.38 2.24
C ALA A 90 -13.83 17.78 3.00
N VAL A 91 -12.96 17.01 2.33
CA VAL A 91 -11.73 16.46 2.91
C VAL A 91 -10.86 17.60 3.46
N ARG A 92 -10.59 18.62 2.66
CA ARG A 92 -9.80 19.81 3.07
C ARG A 92 -10.42 20.57 4.23
N ARG A 93 -11.76 20.68 4.28
CA ARG A 93 -12.46 21.33 5.38
C ARG A 93 -12.36 20.53 6.68
N ILE A 94 -12.53 19.21 6.62
CA ILE A 94 -12.43 18.32 7.80
C ILE A 94 -11.00 18.31 8.33
N LEU A 95 -10.03 18.20 7.44
CA LEU A 95 -8.60 18.13 7.78
C LEU A 95 -7.92 19.51 7.80
N ARG A 96 -8.66 20.58 8.06
CA ARG A 96 -8.10 21.95 8.06
C ARG A 96 -6.93 22.13 9.04
N ASN A 97 -6.89 21.34 10.13
CA ASN A 97 -5.83 21.37 11.12
C ASN A 97 -4.62 20.48 10.75
N THR A 98 -4.75 19.66 9.70
CA THR A 98 -3.72 18.77 9.16
C THR A 98 -3.73 18.85 7.62
N PRO A 99 -3.43 20.05 7.06
CA PRO A 99 -3.55 20.29 5.62
C PRO A 99 -2.67 19.37 4.79
N LYS A 100 -1.50 18.96 5.30
CA LYS A 100 -0.60 18.00 4.62
C LYS A 100 -1.24 16.63 4.42
N VAL A 101 -2.05 16.18 5.39
CA VAL A 101 -2.81 14.93 5.26
C VAL A 101 -3.89 15.08 4.18
N ALA A 102 -4.58 16.23 4.14
CA ALA A 102 -5.57 16.51 3.10
C ALA A 102 -4.93 16.50 1.70
N ASP A 103 -3.76 17.15 1.54
CA ASP A 103 -3.01 17.17 0.29
C ASP A 103 -2.61 15.75 -0.14
N ALA A 104 -2.08 14.94 0.78
CA ALA A 104 -1.71 13.55 0.54
C ALA A 104 -2.92 12.69 0.11
N MET A 105 -4.08 12.85 0.75
CA MET A 105 -5.31 12.15 0.36
C MET A 105 -5.77 12.51 -1.05
N VAL A 106 -5.65 13.78 -1.44
CA VAL A 106 -6.02 14.25 -2.79
C VAL A 106 -5.02 13.72 -3.83
N ALA A 107 -3.74 13.70 -3.52
CA ALA A 107 -2.69 13.25 -4.41
C ALA A 107 -2.62 11.71 -4.56
N ARG A 108 -3.05 10.96 -3.53
CA ARG A 108 -2.92 9.50 -3.44
C ARG A 108 -3.35 8.74 -4.71
N PRO A 109 -4.49 9.05 -5.38
CA PRO A 109 -4.89 8.30 -6.57
C PRO A 109 -3.85 8.36 -7.69
N GLY A 110 -3.34 9.55 -7.99
CA GLY A 110 -2.29 9.74 -8.99
C GLY A 110 -0.99 9.03 -8.62
N ILE A 111 -0.57 9.15 -7.36
CA ILE A 111 0.64 8.50 -6.82
C ILE A 111 0.53 6.98 -6.93
N TYR A 112 -0.60 6.39 -6.49
CA TYR A 112 -0.84 4.96 -6.59
C TYR A 112 -0.79 4.46 -8.06
N ASN A 113 -1.47 5.17 -8.96
CA ASN A 113 -1.51 4.77 -10.37
C ASN A 113 -0.13 4.87 -11.02
N ALA A 114 0.65 5.89 -10.69
CA ALA A 114 2.03 6.04 -11.17
C ALA A 114 2.95 4.93 -10.63
N ALA A 115 2.86 4.62 -9.33
CA ALA A 115 3.64 3.55 -8.72
C ALA A 115 3.27 2.17 -9.29
N LYS A 116 1.98 1.91 -9.54
CA LYS A 116 1.53 0.69 -10.22
C LYS A 116 2.07 0.60 -11.66
N GLN A 117 2.04 1.70 -12.41
CA GLN A 117 2.61 1.73 -13.76
C GLN A 117 4.11 1.46 -13.73
N SER A 118 4.84 2.06 -12.80
CA SER A 118 6.28 1.80 -12.62
C SER A 118 6.58 0.32 -12.35
N LEU A 119 5.75 -0.38 -11.58
CA LEU A 119 5.87 -1.83 -11.38
C LEU A 119 5.59 -2.62 -12.67
N ILE A 120 4.61 -2.18 -13.48
CA ILE A 120 4.31 -2.79 -14.77
C ILE A 120 5.50 -2.64 -15.74
N ASP A 121 6.14 -1.48 -15.73
CA ASP A 121 7.32 -1.20 -16.55
C ASP A 121 8.52 -2.06 -16.11
N GLU A 122 8.73 -2.24 -14.79
CA GLU A 122 9.74 -3.16 -14.25
C GLU A 122 9.44 -4.62 -14.65
N ALA A 123 8.19 -5.03 -14.68
CA ALA A 123 7.83 -6.38 -15.12
C ALA A 123 8.10 -6.56 -16.61
N ALA A 124 7.81 -5.56 -17.45
CA ALA A 124 8.13 -5.58 -18.88
C ALA A 124 9.65 -5.66 -19.12
N ALA A 125 10.46 -5.06 -18.24
CA ALA A 125 11.92 -5.14 -18.27
C ALA A 125 12.47 -6.46 -17.67
N GLY A 126 11.61 -7.36 -17.17
CA GLY A 126 12.00 -8.62 -16.52
C GLY A 126 12.52 -8.45 -15.08
N ASN A 127 12.36 -7.28 -14.49
CA ASN A 127 12.82 -6.97 -13.14
C ASN A 127 11.74 -7.21 -12.07
N ALA A 128 10.48 -7.42 -12.46
CA ALA A 128 9.41 -7.68 -11.52
C ALA A 128 8.51 -8.83 -11.96
N TYR A 129 8.01 -9.59 -10.99
CA TYR A 129 6.84 -10.45 -11.13
C TYR A 129 5.67 -9.80 -10.43
N LEU A 130 4.55 -9.64 -11.14
CA LEU A 130 3.36 -8.99 -10.62
C LEU A 130 2.22 -10.00 -10.51
N PHE A 131 1.81 -10.26 -9.29
CA PHE A 131 0.60 -11.03 -9.03
C PHE A 131 -0.57 -10.05 -8.86
N PHE A 132 -1.50 -10.08 -9.80
CA PHE A 132 -2.77 -9.37 -9.71
C PHE A 132 -3.88 -10.38 -9.48
N PRO A 133 -4.85 -10.13 -8.61
CA PRO A 133 -6.03 -10.98 -8.53
C PRO A 133 -6.77 -10.92 -9.88
N ASP A 134 -7.24 -12.08 -10.35
CA ASP A 134 -8.08 -12.16 -11.56
C ASP A 134 -9.35 -11.36 -11.36
N GLU A 135 -9.97 -11.53 -10.18
CA GLU A 135 -11.17 -10.81 -9.77
C GLU A 135 -11.03 -10.36 -8.31
N MET A 136 -11.78 -9.36 -7.94
CA MET A 136 -11.91 -8.91 -6.56
C MET A 136 -13.39 -8.93 -6.17
N GLY A 137 -13.81 -10.04 -5.59
CA GLY A 137 -15.20 -10.29 -5.18
C GLY A 137 -15.66 -9.50 -3.96
N VAL A 138 -14.75 -8.77 -3.30
CA VAL A 138 -15.03 -8.05 -2.04
C VAL A 138 -14.50 -6.62 -2.08
N GLU A 139 -15.14 -5.75 -1.33
CA GLU A 139 -14.64 -4.39 -1.06
C GLU A 139 -13.87 -4.34 0.27
N SER A 140 -13.14 -3.23 0.51
CA SER A 140 -12.36 -3.06 1.75
C SER A 140 -13.20 -2.95 3.03
N THR A 141 -14.51 -2.79 2.89
CA THR A 141 -15.49 -2.73 3.99
C THR A 141 -16.43 -3.92 4.01
N GLU A 142 -16.12 -5.00 3.29
CA GLU A 142 -16.94 -6.21 3.26
C GLU A 142 -17.00 -6.88 4.64
N LEU A 143 -18.19 -7.24 5.08
CA LEU A 143 -18.45 -7.90 6.35
C LEU A 143 -19.10 -9.29 6.17
N ASP A 144 -19.50 -9.64 4.95
CA ASP A 144 -20.08 -10.94 4.64
C ASP A 144 -19.00 -12.03 4.69
N ALA A 145 -19.10 -12.90 5.68
CA ALA A 145 -18.13 -13.96 5.91
C ALA A 145 -18.06 -14.99 4.77
N GLU A 146 -19.16 -15.24 4.07
CA GLU A 146 -19.17 -16.17 2.93
C GLU A 146 -18.43 -15.59 1.75
N LYS A 147 -18.66 -14.31 1.43
CA LYS A 147 -17.91 -13.60 0.38
C LYS A 147 -16.41 -13.52 0.71
N LEU A 148 -16.07 -13.23 1.97
CA LEU A 148 -14.66 -13.20 2.40
C LEU A 148 -13.99 -14.56 2.22
N ARG A 149 -14.66 -15.66 2.61
CA ARG A 149 -14.16 -17.03 2.41
C ARG A 149 -14.03 -17.39 0.94
N ALA A 150 -15.03 -17.05 0.13
CA ALA A 150 -14.98 -17.30 -1.31
C ALA A 150 -13.83 -16.53 -1.98
N ASN A 151 -13.63 -15.26 -1.64
CA ASN A 151 -12.51 -14.46 -2.13
C ASN A 151 -11.14 -15.02 -1.70
N TYR A 152 -11.03 -15.51 -0.46
CA TYR A 152 -9.83 -16.17 0.02
C TYR A 152 -9.53 -17.47 -0.76
N ALA A 153 -10.53 -18.32 -0.96
CA ALA A 153 -10.40 -19.56 -1.74
C ALA A 153 -10.01 -19.30 -3.19
N ALA A 154 -10.59 -18.26 -3.82
CA ALA A 154 -10.22 -17.84 -5.17
C ALA A 154 -8.74 -17.39 -5.23
N GLY A 155 -8.28 -16.63 -4.24
CA GLY A 155 -6.87 -16.23 -4.15
C GLY A 155 -5.93 -17.41 -3.99
N GLN A 156 -6.29 -18.42 -3.17
CA GLN A 156 -5.49 -19.65 -3.03
C GLN A 156 -5.39 -20.42 -4.35
N ALA A 157 -6.53 -20.66 -5.01
CA ALA A 157 -6.55 -21.39 -6.30
C ALA A 157 -5.73 -20.65 -7.37
N GLN A 158 -5.79 -19.31 -7.38
CA GLN A 158 -4.97 -18.52 -8.30
C GLN A 158 -3.47 -18.65 -7.99
N VAL A 159 -3.07 -18.61 -6.73
CA VAL A 159 -1.66 -18.79 -6.35
C VAL A 159 -1.16 -20.19 -6.76
N GLU A 160 -1.94 -21.25 -6.53
CA GLU A 160 -1.58 -22.60 -6.95
C GLU A 160 -1.35 -22.69 -8.47
N ARG A 161 -2.22 -22.05 -9.26
CA ARG A 161 -2.09 -21.98 -10.72
C ARG A 161 -0.83 -21.23 -11.15
N ASP A 162 -0.57 -20.08 -10.54
CA ASP A 162 0.48 -19.13 -10.98
C ASP A 162 1.83 -19.40 -10.32
N TRP A 163 1.87 -20.27 -9.30
CA TRP A 163 3.08 -20.60 -8.54
C TRP A 163 4.27 -21.04 -9.37
N PRO A 164 4.14 -21.90 -10.41
CA PRO A 164 5.28 -22.29 -11.22
C PRO A 164 6.02 -21.11 -11.83
N ALA A 165 5.32 -20.17 -12.43
CA ALA A 165 5.91 -18.97 -13.04
C ALA A 165 6.51 -18.03 -11.98
N MET A 166 5.83 -17.84 -10.85
CA MET A 166 6.33 -17.06 -9.72
C MET A 166 7.63 -17.68 -9.18
N ARG A 167 7.67 -18.99 -8.99
CA ARG A 167 8.84 -19.72 -8.52
C ARG A 167 10.01 -19.60 -9.50
N GLU A 168 9.76 -19.75 -10.79
CA GLU A 168 10.77 -19.57 -11.83
C GLU A 168 11.40 -18.17 -11.73
N PHE A 169 10.59 -17.12 -11.63
CA PHE A 169 11.08 -15.76 -11.42
C PHE A 169 11.94 -15.64 -10.15
N LEU A 170 11.50 -16.21 -9.03
CA LEU A 170 12.22 -16.11 -7.75
C LEU A 170 13.56 -16.85 -7.75
N THR A 171 13.66 -17.96 -8.48
CA THR A 171 14.85 -18.82 -8.51
C THR A 171 15.80 -18.53 -9.65
N ALA A 172 15.38 -17.73 -10.64
CA ALA A 172 16.24 -17.32 -11.76
C ALA A 172 17.48 -16.58 -11.26
N LYS A 173 18.66 -17.13 -11.54
CA LYS A 173 19.96 -16.46 -11.33
C LYS A 173 20.17 -15.43 -12.43
N ARG A 174 20.53 -14.21 -12.07
CA ARG A 174 21.13 -13.23 -12.98
C ARG A 174 22.63 -13.25 -12.86
#